data_df63d3206d1d97581b928bbd75138af2
#
_entry.id   df63d3206d1d97581b928bbd75138af2
#
_cell.length_a   1.000
_cell.length_b   1.000
_cell.length_c   1.000
_cell.angle_alpha   90.00
_cell.angle_beta   90.00
_cell.angle_gamma   90.00
#
_symmetry.space_group_name_H-M   'P 1'
#
loop_
_entity.id
_entity.type
_entity.pdbx_description
1 polymer ?
#
loop_
_entity_poly.entity_id
_entity_poly.type
_entity_poly.pdbx_seq_one_letter_code
_entity_poly.pdbx_strand_id
1 'polypeptide(L)'
;MKASFRDYINTLRKNDELLEISKPVDLRDVAALVAQSEKALLFKNLPGYSMPVVSGLLQSRKRIALGMGVDYGNIGDKLGKAMDKPIKPKRVANAPVKEVIHTGKKVNLYDLPVPVFSIMDGGPMITAGVVIAEDPEFGINAGIYR
;
A
#
# COMPACT_ATOMS: atom_id res chain seq x y z
N MET A 1 1.10 20.06 1.72
CA MET A 1 1.87 18.97 2.33
C MET A 1 2.10 17.91 1.27
N LYS A 2 3.33 17.49 1.01
CA LYS A 2 3.56 16.33 0.12
C LYS A 2 3.17 15.08 0.91
N ALA A 3 1.98 14.56 0.67
CA ALA A 3 1.52 13.34 1.30
C ALA A 3 2.37 12.16 0.78
N SER A 4 3.13 11.53 1.66
CA SER A 4 3.85 10.29 1.37
C SER A 4 3.17 9.10 2.03
N PHE A 5 3.48 7.89 1.57
CA PHE A 5 3.00 6.68 2.22
C PHE A 5 3.47 6.59 3.69
N ARG A 6 4.70 7.03 3.97
CA ARG A 6 5.23 7.08 5.35
C ARG A 6 4.47 8.06 6.24
N ASP A 7 4.06 9.22 5.69
CA ASP A 7 3.23 10.19 6.43
C ASP A 7 1.85 9.62 6.76
N TYR A 8 1.27 8.83 5.84
CA TYR A 8 0.02 8.15 6.09
C TYR A 8 0.15 7.11 7.23
N ILE A 9 1.18 6.27 7.21
CA ILE A 9 1.46 5.33 8.31
C ILE A 9 1.62 6.06 9.65
N ASN A 10 2.34 7.18 9.67
CA ASN A 10 2.48 8.01 10.87
C ASN A 10 1.14 8.62 11.33
N THR A 11 0.29 9.01 10.38
CA THR A 11 -1.06 9.51 10.68
C THR A 11 -1.92 8.42 11.33
N LEU A 12 -1.90 7.20 10.80
CA LEU A 12 -2.60 6.07 11.41
C LEU A 12 -2.11 5.78 12.82
N ARG A 13 -0.80 5.81 13.05
CA ARG A 13 -0.19 5.63 14.37
C ARG A 13 -0.68 6.68 15.38
N LYS A 14 -0.69 7.95 14.99
CA LYS A 14 -1.15 9.06 15.84
C LYS A 14 -2.64 9.01 16.17
N ASN A 15 -3.45 8.38 15.32
CA ASN A 15 -4.90 8.26 15.50
C ASN A 15 -5.33 6.90 16.08
N ASP A 16 -4.39 6.11 16.59
CA ASP A 16 -4.63 4.77 17.16
C ASP A 16 -5.28 3.79 16.16
N GLU A 17 -5.00 3.97 14.87
CA GLU A 17 -5.51 3.13 13.77
C GLU A 17 -4.47 2.12 13.24
N LEU A 18 -3.30 2.02 13.89
CA LEU A 18 -2.21 1.11 13.52
C LEU A 18 -1.74 0.32 14.74
N LEU A 19 -1.69 -1.00 14.61
CA LEU A 19 -1.06 -1.89 15.57
C LEU A 19 0.24 -2.44 14.97
N GLU A 20 1.34 -2.34 15.73
CA GLU A 20 2.64 -2.83 15.31
C GLU A 20 2.93 -4.20 15.95
N ILE A 21 3.28 -5.18 15.12
CA ILE A 21 3.57 -6.55 15.51
C ILE A 21 5.06 -6.81 15.35
N SER A 22 5.77 -6.99 16.49
CA SER A 22 7.20 -7.27 16.53
C SER A 22 7.53 -8.76 16.67
N LYS A 23 6.55 -9.58 17.07
CA LYS A 23 6.72 -11.05 17.09
C LYS A 23 6.91 -11.56 15.66
N PRO A 24 7.66 -12.64 15.46
CA PRO A 24 7.75 -13.29 14.15
C PRO A 24 6.38 -13.72 13.64
N VAL A 25 6.07 -13.41 12.38
CA VAL A 25 4.81 -13.78 11.71
C VAL A 25 5.15 -14.39 10.36
N ASP A 26 4.56 -15.55 10.05
CA ASP A 26 4.65 -16.14 8.72
C ASP A 26 3.77 -15.34 7.73
N LEU A 27 4.23 -15.20 6.49
CA LEU A 27 3.48 -14.50 5.45
C LEU A 27 2.10 -15.13 5.16
N ARG A 28 1.92 -16.41 5.47
CA ARG A 28 0.65 -17.13 5.33
C ARG A 28 -0.37 -16.76 6.40
N ASP A 29 0.08 -16.23 7.54
CA ASP A 29 -0.78 -15.86 8.67
C ASP A 29 -1.24 -14.40 8.60
N VAL A 30 -0.61 -13.58 7.75
CA VAL A 30 -0.91 -12.13 7.63
C VAL A 30 -2.39 -11.87 7.38
N ALA A 31 -3.00 -12.59 6.44
CA ALA A 31 -4.41 -12.38 6.09
C ALA A 31 -5.36 -12.72 7.26
N ALA A 32 -5.11 -13.83 7.96
CA ALA A 32 -5.91 -14.27 9.10
C ALA A 32 -5.80 -13.29 10.28
N LEU A 33 -4.61 -12.75 10.54
CA LEU A 33 -4.40 -11.74 11.58
C LEU A 33 -5.09 -10.43 11.24
N VAL A 34 -5.00 -10.00 9.98
CA VAL A 34 -5.67 -8.77 9.51
C VAL A 34 -7.18 -8.90 9.58
N ALA A 35 -7.74 -10.07 9.26
CA ALA A 35 -9.18 -10.32 9.35
C ALA A 35 -9.74 -10.25 10.78
N GLN A 36 -8.89 -10.47 11.80
CA GLN A 36 -9.24 -10.40 13.22
C GLN A 36 -8.99 -9.04 13.86
N SER A 37 -8.44 -8.08 13.10
CA SER A 37 -8.05 -6.77 13.63
C SER A 37 -8.96 -5.66 13.13
N GLU A 38 -9.42 -4.83 14.04
CA GLU A 38 -10.10 -3.58 13.70
C GLU A 38 -9.12 -2.50 13.22
N LYS A 39 -7.82 -2.63 13.54
CA LYS A 39 -6.75 -1.69 13.14
C LYS A 39 -5.97 -2.23 11.96
N ALA A 40 -5.31 -1.35 11.23
CA ALA A 40 -4.27 -1.75 10.29
C ALA A 40 -3.10 -2.39 11.07
N LEU A 41 -2.45 -3.41 10.48
CA LEU A 41 -1.35 -4.13 11.10
C LEU A 41 -0.04 -3.83 10.37
N LEU A 42 1.00 -3.45 11.12
CA LEU A 42 2.37 -3.33 10.64
C LEU A 42 3.21 -4.48 11.21
N PHE A 43 3.52 -5.45 10.39
CA PHE A 43 4.38 -6.60 10.70
C PHE A 43 5.84 -6.21 10.52
N LYS A 44 6.59 -6.11 11.62
CA LYS A 44 8.00 -5.70 11.62
C LYS A 44 8.98 -6.85 11.47
N ASN A 45 8.55 -8.06 11.81
CA ASN A 45 9.40 -9.25 11.82
C ASN A 45 8.73 -10.35 11.00
N LEU A 46 9.24 -10.54 9.80
CA LEU A 46 8.81 -11.57 8.85
C LEU A 46 10.03 -12.45 8.58
N PRO A 47 10.06 -13.69 9.07
CA PRO A 47 11.22 -14.58 8.91
C PRO A 47 11.68 -14.68 7.46
N GLY A 48 12.96 -14.41 7.21
CA GLY A 48 13.56 -14.44 5.88
C GLY A 48 13.51 -13.10 5.11
N TYR A 49 12.87 -12.05 5.68
CA TYR A 49 12.74 -10.75 5.01
C TYR A 49 13.23 -9.60 5.89
N SER A 50 13.88 -8.62 5.27
CA SER A 50 14.32 -7.38 5.92
C SER A 50 13.28 -6.25 5.86
N MET A 51 12.30 -6.36 4.97
CA MET A 51 11.25 -5.37 4.78
C MET A 51 10.01 -5.69 5.62
N PRO A 52 9.40 -4.69 6.28
CA PRO A 52 8.13 -4.87 6.97
C PRO A 52 6.97 -4.93 5.97
N VAL A 53 5.86 -5.52 6.39
CA VAL A 53 4.58 -5.52 5.67
C VAL A 53 3.54 -4.75 6.46
N VAL A 54 2.75 -3.93 5.77
CA VAL A 54 1.57 -3.32 6.35
C VAL A 54 0.33 -3.77 5.59
N SER A 55 -0.73 -4.08 6.31
CA SER A 55 -2.01 -4.54 5.72
C SER A 55 -3.20 -3.97 6.48
N GLY A 56 -4.40 -4.06 5.88
CA GLY A 56 -5.62 -3.55 6.49
C GLY A 56 -5.82 -2.03 6.35
N LEU A 57 -5.03 -1.35 5.52
CA LEU A 57 -5.04 0.11 5.40
C LEU A 57 -6.39 0.69 4.93
N LEU A 58 -7.09 0.01 4.04
CA LEU A 58 -8.33 0.48 3.41
C LEU A 58 -9.59 -0.25 3.88
N GLN A 59 -9.50 -1.07 4.93
CA GLN A 59 -10.64 -1.80 5.49
C GLN A 59 -11.61 -0.91 6.28
N SER A 60 -11.22 0.32 6.60
CA SER A 60 -12.03 1.27 7.38
C SER A 60 -12.16 2.59 6.64
N ARG A 61 -13.39 3.08 6.53
CA ARG A 61 -13.64 4.44 5.99
C ARG A 61 -12.93 5.53 6.80
N LYS A 62 -12.75 5.33 8.11
CA LYS A 62 -11.98 6.25 8.96
C LYS A 62 -10.52 6.33 8.49
N ARG A 63 -9.88 5.19 8.21
CA ARG A 63 -8.51 5.16 7.68
C ARG A 63 -8.42 5.78 6.29
N ILE A 64 -9.42 5.56 5.44
CA ILE A 64 -9.50 6.22 4.13
C ILE A 64 -9.57 7.75 4.30
N ALA A 65 -10.46 8.24 5.17
CA ALA A 65 -10.60 9.67 5.46
C ALA A 65 -9.29 10.29 5.96
N LEU A 66 -8.62 9.61 6.90
CA LEU A 66 -7.29 10.03 7.41
C LEU A 66 -6.24 10.10 6.28
N GLY A 67 -6.22 9.11 5.38
CA GLY A 67 -5.32 9.09 4.23
C GLY A 67 -5.60 10.21 3.23
N MET A 68 -6.86 10.57 3.06
CA MET A 68 -7.30 11.67 2.19
C MET A 68 -7.19 13.05 2.86
N GLY A 69 -6.96 13.12 4.17
CA GLY A 69 -6.91 14.37 4.93
C GLY A 69 -8.25 15.09 4.96
N VAL A 70 -9.35 14.35 5.14
CA VAL A 70 -10.72 14.89 5.23
C VAL A 70 -11.46 14.25 6.39
N ASP A 71 -12.56 14.86 6.81
CA ASP A 71 -13.50 14.25 7.73
C ASP A 71 -14.24 13.09 7.06
N TYR A 72 -14.67 12.13 7.87
CA TYR A 72 -15.33 10.90 7.41
C TYR A 72 -16.50 11.14 6.42
N GLY A 73 -17.33 12.15 6.68
CA GLY A 73 -18.47 12.50 5.83
C GLY A 73 -18.09 13.12 4.47
N ASN A 74 -16.85 13.60 4.33
CA ASN A 74 -16.41 14.39 3.16
C ASN A 74 -15.62 13.58 2.13
N ILE A 75 -15.53 12.24 2.29
CA ILE A 75 -14.81 11.36 1.35
C ILE A 75 -15.39 11.49 -0.07
N GLY A 76 -16.73 11.40 -0.20
CA GLY A 76 -17.42 11.47 -1.49
C GLY A 76 -17.18 12.80 -2.20
N ASP A 77 -17.33 13.91 -1.48
CA ASP A 77 -17.10 15.26 -2.01
C ASP A 77 -15.65 15.46 -2.48
N LYS A 78 -14.69 14.92 -1.72
CA LYS A 78 -13.27 14.99 -2.11
C LYS A 78 -13.01 14.22 -3.40
N LEU A 79 -13.59 13.03 -3.53
CA LEU A 79 -13.46 12.21 -4.74
C LEU A 79 -14.17 12.87 -5.94
N GLY A 80 -15.39 13.37 -5.77
CA GLY A 80 -16.12 14.08 -6.82
C GLY A 80 -15.32 15.26 -7.35
N LYS A 81 -14.81 16.12 -6.47
CA LYS A 81 -13.96 17.25 -6.87
C LYS A 81 -12.68 16.84 -7.59
N ALA A 82 -12.08 15.70 -7.23
CA ALA A 82 -10.89 15.18 -7.90
C ALA A 82 -11.20 14.66 -9.31
N MET A 83 -12.38 14.08 -9.50
CA MET A 83 -12.86 13.61 -10.82
C MET A 83 -13.20 14.79 -11.73
N ASP A 84 -13.83 15.84 -11.20
CA ASP A 84 -14.20 17.02 -11.97
C ASP A 84 -12.98 17.84 -12.44
N LYS A 85 -11.90 17.82 -11.66
CA LYS A 85 -10.68 18.59 -11.95
C LYS A 85 -9.43 17.73 -11.79
N PRO A 86 -9.17 16.80 -12.71
CA PRO A 86 -8.01 15.93 -12.65
C PRO A 86 -6.71 16.75 -12.79
N ILE A 87 -5.71 16.39 -11.95
CA ILE A 87 -4.38 17.02 -11.98
C ILE A 87 -3.43 16.11 -12.73
N LYS A 88 -2.77 16.65 -13.76
CA LYS A 88 -1.75 15.89 -14.51
C LYS A 88 -0.55 15.54 -13.61
N PRO A 89 0.00 14.31 -13.70
CA PRO A 89 1.19 13.93 -12.96
C PRO A 89 2.40 14.77 -13.40
N LYS A 90 3.28 15.07 -12.45
CA LYS A 90 4.54 15.77 -12.73
C LYS A 90 5.69 14.76 -12.77
N ARG A 91 6.52 14.81 -13.81
CA ARG A 91 7.79 14.06 -13.84
C ARG A 91 8.79 14.74 -12.90
N VAL A 92 9.48 13.93 -12.10
CA VAL A 92 10.54 14.39 -11.18
C VAL A 92 11.84 13.66 -11.50
N ALA A 93 12.97 14.37 -11.45
CA ALA A 93 14.27 13.80 -11.74
C ALA A 93 14.75 12.87 -10.62
N ASN A 94 14.57 13.29 -9.37
CA ASN A 94 15.00 12.57 -8.18
C ASN A 94 13.77 12.02 -7.45
N ALA A 95 13.42 10.76 -7.74
CA ALA A 95 12.32 10.07 -7.08
C ALA A 95 12.88 9.05 -6.07
N PRO A 96 12.36 8.99 -4.82
CA PRO A 96 12.78 8.01 -3.81
C PRO A 96 12.70 6.55 -4.29
N VAL A 97 11.79 6.24 -5.21
CA VAL A 97 11.67 4.91 -5.83
C VAL A 97 12.91 4.46 -6.60
N LYS A 98 13.82 5.40 -6.92
CA LYS A 98 15.08 5.12 -7.62
C LYS A 98 16.30 5.03 -6.71
N GLU A 99 16.13 5.08 -5.37
CA GLU A 99 17.24 4.96 -4.43
C GLU A 99 17.84 3.55 -4.42
N VAL A 100 17.02 2.53 -4.71
CA VAL A 100 17.47 1.14 -4.84
C VAL A 100 17.02 0.62 -6.20
N ILE A 101 17.98 0.20 -7.03
CA ILE A 101 17.73 -0.31 -8.37
C ILE A 101 18.40 -1.67 -8.52
N HIS A 102 17.60 -2.69 -8.82
CA HIS A 102 18.08 -4.02 -9.18
C HIS A 102 17.89 -4.24 -10.67
N THR A 103 18.93 -4.72 -11.37
CA THR A 103 18.89 -4.97 -12.82
C THR A 103 19.48 -6.34 -13.16
N GLY A 104 19.04 -6.92 -14.28
CA GLY A 104 19.53 -8.20 -14.80
C GLY A 104 19.41 -9.32 -13.76
N LYS A 105 20.48 -10.06 -13.50
CA LYS A 105 20.50 -11.21 -12.57
C LYS A 105 20.27 -10.85 -11.09
N LYS A 106 20.29 -9.54 -10.73
CA LYS A 106 20.00 -9.08 -9.38
C LYS A 106 18.50 -8.88 -9.11
N VAL A 107 17.65 -9.02 -10.12
CA VAL A 107 16.20 -8.94 -9.96
C VAL A 107 15.70 -10.26 -9.38
N ASN A 108 15.15 -10.21 -8.17
CA ASN A 108 14.54 -11.35 -7.50
C ASN A 108 13.25 -10.90 -6.80
N LEU A 109 12.10 -11.32 -7.31
CA LEU A 109 10.80 -10.96 -6.72
C LEU A 109 10.55 -11.66 -5.38
N TYR A 110 11.23 -12.75 -5.10
CA TYR A 110 11.12 -13.45 -3.80
C TYR A 110 11.81 -12.70 -2.64
N ASP A 111 12.57 -11.63 -2.92
CA ASP A 111 13.09 -10.75 -1.89
C ASP A 111 11.99 -9.83 -1.29
N LEU A 112 10.83 -9.78 -1.95
CA LEU A 112 9.67 -9.01 -1.47
C LEU A 112 8.81 -9.88 -0.54
N PRO A 113 8.45 -9.40 0.66
CA PRO A 113 7.58 -10.12 1.61
C PRO A 113 6.13 -10.09 1.16
N VAL A 114 5.79 -10.81 0.11
CA VAL A 114 4.44 -10.86 -0.47
C VAL A 114 3.63 -11.95 0.23
N PRO A 115 2.51 -11.61 0.91
CA PRO A 115 1.69 -12.60 1.62
C PRO A 115 0.97 -13.58 0.68
N VAL A 116 0.66 -14.77 1.23
CA VAL A 116 -0.32 -15.71 0.68
C VAL A 116 -1.63 -15.47 1.40
N PHE A 117 -2.67 -15.01 0.71
CA PHE A 117 -3.93 -14.59 1.34
C PHE A 117 -4.92 -15.72 1.57
N SER A 118 -4.84 -16.78 0.78
CA SER A 118 -5.70 -17.97 0.91
C SER A 118 -4.90 -19.23 0.72
N ILE A 119 -5.28 -20.28 1.44
CA ILE A 119 -4.71 -21.63 1.26
C ILE A 119 -4.91 -22.18 -0.16
N MET A 120 -5.90 -21.64 -0.87
CA MET A 120 -6.24 -22.02 -2.25
C MET A 120 -5.52 -21.16 -3.31
N ASP A 121 -4.76 -20.14 -2.88
CA ASP A 121 -3.98 -19.31 -3.81
C ASP A 121 -2.78 -20.14 -4.37
N GLY A 122 -2.45 -19.91 -5.64
CA GLY A 122 -1.31 -20.56 -6.28
C GLY A 122 0.05 -20.11 -5.78
N GLY A 123 0.12 -19.14 -4.86
CA GLY A 123 1.33 -18.60 -4.26
C GLY A 123 1.17 -17.17 -3.76
N PRO A 124 2.30 -16.51 -3.43
CA PRO A 124 2.30 -15.12 -2.98
C PRO A 124 1.67 -14.18 -4.02
N MET A 125 0.82 -13.26 -3.59
CA MET A 125 0.07 -12.38 -4.48
C MET A 125 0.03 -10.94 -3.98
N ILE A 126 0.43 -9.98 -4.82
CA ILE A 126 0.23 -8.55 -4.56
C ILE A 126 -1.22 -8.22 -4.90
N THR A 127 -2.05 -7.98 -3.87
CA THR A 127 -3.50 -7.80 -4.03
C THR A 127 -3.93 -6.36 -4.27
N ALA A 128 -3.06 -5.38 -3.99
CA ALA A 128 -3.36 -3.96 -4.11
C ALA A 128 -2.31 -3.23 -4.98
N GLY A 129 -1.84 -3.90 -6.04
CA GLY A 129 -0.88 -3.33 -6.97
C GLY A 129 -1.51 -2.24 -7.83
N VAL A 130 -0.94 -1.04 -7.82
CA VAL A 130 -1.26 -0.01 -8.81
C VAL A 130 -0.31 -0.17 -9.98
N VAL A 131 -0.83 -0.67 -11.09
CA VAL A 131 -0.09 -0.82 -12.35
C VAL A 131 -0.20 0.49 -13.12
N ILE A 132 0.94 1.06 -13.48
CA ILE A 132 1.02 2.26 -14.31
C ILE A 132 1.57 1.85 -15.67
N ALA A 133 0.80 2.10 -16.71
CA ALA A 133 1.18 1.85 -18.11
C ALA A 133 1.09 3.15 -18.91
N GLU A 134 1.91 3.27 -19.93
CA GLU A 134 1.88 4.40 -20.87
C GLU A 134 1.52 3.85 -22.27
N ASP A 135 0.40 4.32 -22.80
CA ASP A 135 -0.04 4.03 -24.15
C ASP A 135 0.38 5.20 -25.06
N PRO A 136 0.92 4.92 -26.28
CA PRO A 136 1.35 5.96 -27.20
C PRO A 136 0.25 6.91 -27.67
N GLU A 137 -0.99 6.44 -27.74
CA GLU A 137 -2.16 7.21 -28.20
C GLU A 137 -2.94 7.82 -27.03
N PHE A 138 -3.21 7.00 -25.98
CA PHE A 138 -4.08 7.41 -24.87
C PHE A 138 -3.31 7.94 -23.65
N GLY A 139 -1.97 7.84 -23.63
CA GLY A 139 -1.12 8.35 -22.56
C GLY A 139 -1.05 7.44 -21.33
N ILE A 140 -0.80 8.03 -20.15
CA ILE A 140 -0.59 7.29 -18.90
C ILE A 140 -1.93 6.83 -18.33
N ASN A 141 -2.04 5.54 -18.07
CA ASN A 141 -3.13 4.93 -17.34
C ASN A 141 -2.62 4.32 -16.01
N ALA A 142 -3.47 4.34 -15.00
CA ALA A 142 -3.22 3.69 -13.71
C ALA A 142 -4.44 2.84 -13.33
N GLY A 143 -4.21 1.58 -13.03
CA GLY A 143 -5.27 0.63 -12.62
C GLY A 143 -4.85 -0.21 -11.44
N ILE A 144 -5.82 -0.71 -10.67
CA ILE A 144 -5.58 -1.64 -9.56
C ILE A 144 -5.71 -3.06 -10.10
N TYR A 145 -4.64 -3.81 -10.00
CA TYR A 145 -4.57 -5.22 -10.43
C TYR A 145 -3.95 -6.07 -9.32
N ARG A 146 -4.32 -7.32 -9.29
CA ARG A 146 -3.70 -8.33 -8.44
C ARG A 146 -2.94 -9.36 -9.26
#